data_6b495adfc84b635189532e831caf05e4
#
_entry.id   6b495adfc84b635189532e831caf05e4
#
_cell.length_a   1.000
_cell.length_b   1.000
_cell.length_c   1.000
_cell.angle_alpha   90.00
_cell.angle_beta   90.00
_cell.angle_gamma   90.00
#
_symmetry.space_group_name_H-M   'P 1'
#
loop_
_entity.id
_entity.type
_entity.pdbx_description
1 polymer ?
#
loop_
_entity_poly.entity_id
_entity_poly.type
_entity_poly.pdbx_seq_one_letter_code
_entity_poly.pdbx_strand_id
1 'polypeptide(L)'
;METSVTCCARTAALLPNVSSQHSTSLAAPRSISPSFSSRSLKSSSLFGESLRVAPKSSIKVSRTKNSSLVTKCEIGDSLEEFLTKSTSDKGLIRLMMCMGEAIRTIAFKVRTAPCGGTACVNSFGDEQLAVDMLANKLLFDALTYSHVCKYACSEEVPELQDMGGPAIGGFSVAFDPLDGSSIVDTNFTVGTIFGVWPGDKLTGITGRDQVAAAMGIFGPRTTYVVALKDVPGTHEFLLLDEGKWQHVKDTTEIEEGKMFSPGNLRATFDNADYAKLIDYYVKEKYTLRYTGGMVPDVNQIIVKEKGIFTNVTSPTAKAKLRLLFEVAPLGFLIEKAGGYSSDGKQSVLDKVIGTLDERTQVAYGSKNEIIRFEETLYGSSRLKAAEPVGAAA
;
A
#
# COMPACT_ATOMS: atom_id res chain seq x y z
N MET A 1 -3.15 -5.00 54.48
CA MET A 1 -4.62 -4.89 54.34
C MET A 1 -4.93 -5.52 52.99
N GLU A 2 -5.31 -6.78 53.07
CA GLU A 2 -5.72 -7.59 51.91
C GLU A 2 -7.18 -7.28 51.58
N THR A 3 -7.47 -7.08 50.31
CA THR A 3 -8.85 -7.08 49.80
C THR A 3 -8.94 -8.11 48.67
N SER A 4 -9.58 -9.19 49.03
CA SER A 4 -9.98 -10.32 48.19
C SER A 4 -11.01 -9.91 47.13
N VAL A 5 -10.80 -10.28 45.86
CA VAL A 5 -11.81 -10.20 44.81
C VAL A 5 -12.46 -11.57 44.63
N THR A 6 -13.75 -11.61 44.91
CA THR A 6 -14.61 -12.81 44.87
C THR A 6 -15.04 -13.05 43.41
N CYS A 7 -14.77 -14.26 42.93
CA CYS A 7 -15.19 -14.76 41.62
C CYS A 7 -16.65 -15.28 41.73
N CYS A 8 -17.58 -14.72 40.98
CA CYS A 8 -18.97 -15.18 40.85
C CYS A 8 -19.09 -16.16 39.68
N ALA A 9 -19.19 -17.47 40.01
CA ALA A 9 -19.60 -18.49 39.05
C ALA A 9 -21.10 -18.46 38.83
N ARG A 10 -21.56 -18.42 37.59
CA ARG A 10 -22.96 -18.62 37.19
C ARG A 10 -23.13 -20.03 36.63
N THR A 11 -24.01 -20.76 37.30
CA THR A 11 -24.52 -22.10 37.05
C THR A 11 -25.25 -22.20 35.71
N ALA A 12 -24.94 -23.27 34.98
CA ALA A 12 -25.67 -23.69 33.78
C ALA A 12 -26.96 -24.43 34.19
N ALA A 13 -28.10 -24.06 33.61
CA ALA A 13 -29.36 -24.72 33.74
C ALA A 13 -29.53 -25.80 32.65
N LEU A 14 -29.83 -27.02 33.09
CA LEU A 14 -30.18 -28.19 32.27
C LEU A 14 -31.62 -28.08 31.77
N LEU A 15 -31.84 -28.35 30.49
CA LEU A 15 -33.16 -28.60 29.89
C LEU A 15 -33.35 -30.11 29.62
N PRO A 16 -34.58 -30.62 29.72
CA PRO A 16 -34.83 -32.08 29.77
C PRO A 16 -35.00 -32.71 28.37
N ASN A 17 -34.57 -33.98 28.30
CA ASN A 17 -34.81 -34.92 27.18
C ASN A 17 -36.30 -35.22 26.98
N VAL A 18 -36.77 -35.16 25.73
CA VAL A 18 -38.00 -35.83 25.30
C VAL A 18 -37.65 -36.87 24.25
N SER A 19 -37.81 -38.12 24.62
CA SER A 19 -37.78 -39.30 23.76
C SER A 19 -39.16 -39.51 23.11
N SER A 20 -39.23 -39.71 21.81
CA SER A 20 -40.31 -40.49 21.18
C SER A 20 -39.79 -41.25 19.95
N GLN A 21 -39.89 -42.56 20.07
CA GLN A 21 -39.67 -43.53 19.03
C GLN A 21 -40.85 -43.50 18.03
N HIS A 22 -40.59 -43.55 16.76
CA HIS A 22 -41.43 -44.25 15.78
C HIS A 22 -40.54 -44.73 14.62
N SER A 23 -40.48 -46.06 14.53
CA SER A 23 -39.95 -46.83 13.46
C SER A 23 -40.98 -46.92 12.30
N THR A 24 -40.61 -46.56 11.09
CA THR A 24 -41.25 -47.09 9.86
C THR A 24 -40.19 -47.30 8.80
N SER A 25 -40.07 -48.56 8.41
CA SER A 25 -39.27 -49.04 7.28
C SER A 25 -39.87 -48.57 5.96
N LEU A 26 -39.05 -48.01 5.06
CA LEU A 26 -39.37 -47.91 3.66
C LEU A 26 -38.13 -48.11 2.75
N ALA A 27 -38.38 -48.86 1.71
CA ALA A 27 -37.52 -49.48 0.74
C ALA A 27 -36.55 -48.56 -0.01
N ALA A 28 -35.43 -49.16 -0.41
CA ALA A 28 -34.39 -48.54 -1.27
C ALA A 28 -34.95 -48.25 -2.71
N PRO A 29 -34.67 -47.09 -3.30
CA PRO A 29 -34.89 -46.88 -4.71
C PRO A 29 -33.64 -47.26 -5.54
N ARG A 30 -33.94 -47.87 -6.68
CA ARG A 30 -33.05 -48.37 -7.74
C ARG A 30 -32.19 -47.24 -8.32
N SER A 31 -30.91 -47.55 -8.57
CA SER A 31 -29.97 -46.77 -9.35
C SER A 31 -30.45 -46.61 -10.82
N ILE A 32 -30.64 -45.37 -11.24
CA ILE A 32 -30.78 -45.02 -12.66
C ILE A 32 -29.56 -44.16 -13.03
N SER A 33 -28.72 -44.69 -13.89
CA SER A 33 -27.60 -43.98 -14.50
C SER A 33 -28.12 -43.15 -15.67
N PRO A 34 -27.89 -41.82 -15.69
CA PRO A 34 -28.11 -41.08 -16.92
C PRO A 34 -26.90 -41.14 -17.83
N SER A 35 -27.06 -41.68 -19.02
CA SER A 35 -26.15 -41.56 -20.12
C SER A 35 -26.09 -40.10 -20.59
N PHE A 36 -24.95 -39.43 -20.42
CA PHE A 36 -24.72 -38.10 -20.99
C PHE A 36 -24.36 -38.24 -22.48
N SER A 37 -25.28 -37.87 -23.35
CA SER A 37 -24.99 -37.59 -24.74
C SER A 37 -24.35 -36.20 -24.84
N SER A 38 -23.14 -36.11 -25.40
CA SER A 38 -22.42 -34.88 -25.69
C SER A 38 -23.17 -34.05 -26.74
N ARG A 39 -23.99 -33.12 -26.33
CA ARG A 39 -24.45 -32.02 -27.20
C ARG A 39 -23.46 -30.85 -27.03
N SER A 40 -22.79 -30.55 -28.14
CA SER A 40 -21.99 -29.37 -28.33
C SER A 40 -22.75 -28.11 -27.92
N LEU A 41 -22.36 -27.46 -26.83
CA LEU A 41 -22.81 -26.12 -26.48
C LEU A 41 -22.15 -25.12 -27.44
N LYS A 42 -22.94 -24.58 -28.37
CA LYS A 42 -22.53 -23.40 -29.12
C LYS A 42 -22.42 -22.25 -28.13
N SER A 43 -21.20 -21.72 -27.91
CA SER A 43 -20.95 -20.52 -27.12
C SER A 43 -21.60 -19.34 -27.83
N SER A 44 -22.64 -18.77 -27.26
CA SER A 44 -23.12 -17.44 -27.63
C SER A 44 -22.18 -16.43 -26.92
N SER A 45 -21.31 -15.76 -27.69
CA SER A 45 -20.54 -14.64 -27.16
C SER A 45 -21.49 -13.45 -26.94
N LEU A 46 -21.51 -12.93 -25.73
CA LEU A 46 -22.26 -11.71 -25.36
C LEU A 46 -21.64 -10.42 -25.96
N PHE A 47 -20.52 -10.55 -26.64
CA PHE A 47 -19.84 -9.43 -27.33
C PHE A 47 -19.49 -9.92 -28.75
N GLY A 48 -20.30 -9.51 -29.73
CA GLY A 48 -19.99 -9.72 -31.13
C GLY A 48 -18.81 -8.83 -31.52
N GLU A 49 -17.69 -9.45 -31.83
CA GLU A 49 -16.69 -9.17 -32.82
C GLU A 49 -15.37 -9.83 -32.41
N SER A 50 -14.87 -10.71 -33.27
CA SER A 50 -13.56 -11.32 -33.10
C SER A 50 -12.48 -10.30 -33.46
N LEU A 51 -11.63 -9.96 -32.49
CA LEU A 51 -10.38 -9.23 -32.72
C LEU A 51 -9.48 -10.05 -33.65
N ARG A 52 -9.36 -9.62 -34.92
CA ARG A 52 -8.35 -10.17 -35.84
C ARG A 52 -6.99 -9.60 -35.47
N VAL A 53 -6.13 -10.44 -34.94
CA VAL A 53 -4.70 -10.13 -34.73
C VAL A 53 -4.02 -10.10 -36.10
N ALA A 54 -3.48 -8.94 -36.50
CA ALA A 54 -2.69 -8.82 -37.70
C ALA A 54 -1.36 -9.58 -37.57
N PRO A 55 -0.85 -10.20 -38.66
CA PRO A 55 0.40 -10.96 -38.58
C PRO A 55 1.61 -10.01 -38.37
N LYS A 56 2.50 -10.40 -37.43
CA LYS A 56 3.73 -9.69 -37.10
C LYS A 56 4.63 -9.61 -38.35
N SER A 57 4.98 -8.39 -38.76
CA SER A 57 6.03 -8.14 -39.74
C SER A 57 7.40 -8.54 -39.16
N SER A 58 8.17 -9.37 -39.87
CA SER A 58 9.51 -9.76 -39.52
C SER A 58 10.48 -8.57 -39.63
N ILE A 59 11.00 -8.10 -38.51
CA ILE A 59 12.08 -7.11 -38.45
C ILE A 59 13.41 -7.83 -38.65
N LYS A 60 14.17 -7.48 -39.71
CA LYS A 60 15.54 -7.93 -39.93
C LYS A 60 16.44 -7.28 -38.89
N VAL A 61 17.02 -8.06 -38.00
CA VAL A 61 18.04 -7.64 -37.04
C VAL A 61 19.38 -7.47 -37.75
N SER A 62 19.83 -6.22 -37.85
CA SER A 62 21.20 -5.89 -38.23
C SER A 62 22.08 -5.98 -36.98
N ARG A 63 23.06 -6.91 -36.98
CA ARG A 63 24.06 -6.99 -35.92
C ARG A 63 25.09 -5.87 -36.09
N THR A 64 25.05 -4.87 -35.22
CA THR A 64 26.18 -3.98 -34.94
C THR A 64 26.82 -4.36 -33.61
N LYS A 65 28.16 -4.43 -33.59
CA LYS A 65 28.99 -4.86 -32.48
C LYS A 65 29.16 -3.72 -31.43
N ASN A 66 29.14 -4.14 -30.15
CA ASN A 66 29.74 -3.49 -28.98
C ASN A 66 29.25 -2.07 -28.62
N SER A 67 28.17 -2.02 -27.87
CA SER A 67 28.00 -1.07 -26.76
C SER A 67 27.48 -1.89 -25.56
N SER A 68 27.89 -1.55 -24.34
CA SER A 68 27.35 -2.13 -23.11
C SER A 68 25.83 -1.95 -23.14
N LEU A 69 25.11 -3.04 -23.37
CA LEU A 69 23.65 -3.07 -23.36
C LEU A 69 23.19 -2.83 -21.92
N VAL A 70 22.95 -1.57 -21.55
CA VAL A 70 22.04 -1.27 -20.45
C VAL A 70 20.68 -1.77 -20.91
N THR A 71 20.27 -2.92 -20.42
CA THR A 71 18.97 -3.52 -20.76
C THR A 71 17.89 -2.61 -20.18
N LYS A 72 17.16 -1.90 -21.02
CA LYS A 72 16.11 -0.98 -20.60
C LYS A 72 14.91 -1.78 -20.09
N CYS A 73 14.33 -1.37 -18.95
CA CYS A 73 13.06 -1.93 -18.47
C CYS A 73 11.94 -1.58 -19.45
N GLU A 74 11.04 -2.52 -19.70
CA GLU A 74 9.95 -2.36 -20.67
C GLU A 74 8.62 -2.76 -20.04
N ILE A 75 7.54 -2.07 -20.46
CA ILE A 75 6.18 -2.50 -20.13
C ILE A 75 5.95 -3.91 -20.65
N GLY A 76 5.45 -4.79 -19.76
CA GLY A 76 5.29 -6.21 -20.02
C GLY A 76 6.36 -7.10 -19.37
N ASP A 77 7.46 -6.53 -18.87
CA ASP A 77 8.44 -7.26 -18.07
C ASP A 77 7.77 -7.90 -16.82
N SER A 78 8.26 -9.03 -16.39
CA SER A 78 7.94 -9.55 -15.04
C SER A 78 8.63 -8.72 -13.96
N LEU A 79 8.17 -8.82 -12.71
CA LEU A 79 8.82 -8.15 -11.57
C LEU A 79 10.31 -8.53 -11.46
N GLU A 80 10.65 -9.81 -11.65
CA GLU A 80 12.03 -10.30 -11.58
C GLU A 80 12.90 -9.70 -12.70
N GLU A 81 12.40 -9.67 -13.94
CA GLU A 81 13.10 -9.06 -15.07
C GLU A 81 13.33 -7.57 -14.84
N PHE A 82 12.30 -6.84 -14.39
CA PHE A 82 12.42 -5.43 -14.05
C PHE A 82 13.47 -5.20 -12.97
N LEU A 83 13.40 -5.89 -11.83
CA LEU A 83 14.34 -5.72 -10.72
C LEU A 83 15.78 -6.06 -11.15
N THR A 84 15.97 -7.13 -11.92
CA THR A 84 17.29 -7.55 -12.43
C THR A 84 17.89 -6.52 -13.39
N LYS A 85 17.06 -5.85 -14.20
CA LYS A 85 17.47 -4.75 -15.08
C LYS A 85 17.76 -3.45 -14.33
N SER A 86 17.06 -3.23 -13.21
CA SER A 86 17.06 -1.98 -12.44
C SER A 86 18.18 -1.87 -11.42
N THR A 87 18.63 -2.98 -10.85
CA THR A 87 19.70 -2.98 -9.84
C THR A 87 20.56 -4.22 -9.92
N SER A 88 21.85 -4.07 -9.54
CA SER A 88 22.77 -5.19 -9.38
C SER A 88 22.76 -5.79 -7.97
N ASP A 89 22.05 -5.17 -7.03
CA ASP A 89 21.95 -5.65 -5.65
C ASP A 89 21.01 -6.85 -5.55
N LYS A 90 21.61 -8.04 -5.51
CA LYS A 90 20.86 -9.31 -5.41
C LYS A 90 20.07 -9.44 -4.11
N GLY A 91 20.51 -8.80 -3.03
CA GLY A 91 19.82 -8.77 -1.75
C GLY A 91 18.51 -7.98 -1.89
N LEU A 92 18.58 -6.78 -2.47
CA LEU A 92 17.40 -5.96 -2.72
C LEU A 92 16.41 -6.65 -3.68
N ILE A 93 16.90 -7.24 -4.78
CA ILE A 93 16.05 -8.02 -5.70
C ILE A 93 15.31 -9.11 -4.93
N ARG A 94 16.03 -9.92 -4.14
CA ARG A 94 15.44 -11.00 -3.35
C ARG A 94 14.41 -10.51 -2.36
N LEU A 95 14.70 -9.40 -1.63
CA LEU A 95 13.77 -8.81 -0.67
C LEU A 95 12.48 -8.37 -1.36
N MET A 96 12.59 -7.60 -2.45
CA MET A 96 11.43 -7.09 -3.18
C MET A 96 10.58 -8.21 -3.80
N MET A 97 11.21 -9.31 -4.26
CA MET A 97 10.51 -10.50 -4.73
C MET A 97 9.75 -11.20 -3.60
N CYS A 98 10.38 -11.41 -2.43
CA CYS A 98 9.73 -12.03 -1.27
C CYS A 98 8.53 -11.19 -0.79
N MET A 99 8.67 -9.87 -0.75
CA MET A 99 7.59 -8.97 -0.40
C MET A 99 6.45 -9.01 -1.44
N GLY A 100 6.77 -9.08 -2.73
CA GLY A 100 5.78 -9.26 -3.80
C GLY A 100 4.96 -10.55 -3.63
N GLU A 101 5.59 -11.65 -3.22
CA GLU A 101 4.91 -12.92 -2.92
C GLU A 101 4.00 -12.82 -1.67
N ALA A 102 4.45 -12.09 -0.64
CA ALA A 102 3.61 -11.81 0.53
C ALA A 102 2.37 -11.00 0.13
N ILE A 103 2.54 -9.91 -0.63
CA ILE A 103 1.45 -9.07 -1.14
C ILE A 103 0.46 -9.89 -1.97
N ARG A 104 0.93 -10.77 -2.86
CA ARG A 104 0.08 -11.69 -3.63
C ARG A 104 -0.77 -12.57 -2.71
N THR A 105 -0.15 -13.11 -1.67
CA THR A 105 -0.82 -13.98 -0.70
C THR A 105 -1.83 -13.21 0.14
N ILE A 106 -1.48 -12.01 0.61
CA ILE A 106 -2.37 -11.11 1.36
C ILE A 106 -3.59 -10.75 0.52
N ALA A 107 -3.40 -10.39 -0.75
CA ALA A 107 -4.49 -10.07 -1.67
C ALA A 107 -5.53 -11.19 -1.78
N PHE A 108 -5.06 -12.44 -1.83
CA PHE A 108 -5.94 -13.61 -1.81
C PHE A 108 -6.67 -13.74 -0.47
N LYS A 109 -5.97 -13.54 0.65
CA LYS A 109 -6.53 -13.66 2.01
C LYS A 109 -7.56 -12.58 2.30
N VAL A 110 -7.28 -11.33 1.95
CA VAL A 110 -8.22 -10.20 2.11
C VAL A 110 -9.56 -10.47 1.41
N ARG A 111 -9.52 -11.06 0.20
CA ARG A 111 -10.74 -11.38 -0.56
C ARG A 111 -11.56 -12.53 0.02
N THR A 112 -10.97 -13.38 0.85
CA THR A 112 -11.59 -14.62 1.34
C THR A 112 -11.69 -14.69 2.86
N ALA A 113 -11.10 -13.74 3.59
CA ALA A 113 -11.19 -13.68 5.04
C ALA A 113 -12.58 -13.21 5.48
N PRO A 114 -13.14 -13.77 6.56
CA PRO A 114 -14.31 -13.17 7.18
C PRO A 114 -13.90 -11.81 7.78
N CYS A 115 -14.51 -10.74 7.29
CA CYS A 115 -14.34 -9.40 7.82
C CYS A 115 -15.29 -9.27 9.03
N GLY A 116 -14.78 -9.42 10.25
CA GLY A 116 -15.56 -9.23 11.47
C GLY A 116 -14.87 -9.78 12.70
N GLY A 117 -14.80 -8.95 13.70
CA GLY A 117 -14.25 -9.27 15.03
C GLY A 117 -12.83 -8.74 15.24
N THR A 118 -12.68 -7.93 16.30
CA THR A 118 -11.39 -7.52 16.84
C THR A 118 -10.66 -8.76 17.35
N ALA A 119 -9.44 -9.02 16.82
CA ALA A 119 -8.61 -10.13 17.25
C ALA A 119 -7.90 -9.80 18.57
N CYS A 120 -7.37 -8.59 18.70
CA CYS A 120 -6.67 -8.08 19.88
C CYS A 120 -6.53 -6.55 19.83
N VAL A 121 -5.87 -5.98 20.83
CA VAL A 121 -5.47 -4.56 20.86
C VAL A 121 -3.95 -4.52 20.96
N ASN A 122 -3.29 -3.69 20.11
CA ASN A 122 -1.84 -3.58 20.11
C ASN A 122 -1.32 -2.73 21.29
N SER A 123 0.01 -2.62 21.42
CA SER A 123 0.65 -1.87 22.50
C SER A 123 0.36 -0.37 22.48
N PHE A 124 -0.14 0.17 21.37
CA PHE A 124 -0.56 1.57 21.22
C PHE A 124 -2.04 1.80 21.51
N GLY A 125 -2.83 0.73 21.76
CA GLY A 125 -4.26 0.80 22.03
C GLY A 125 -5.13 0.80 20.77
N ASP A 126 -4.58 0.49 19.60
CA ASP A 126 -5.34 0.35 18.35
C ASP A 126 -5.94 -1.07 18.26
N GLU A 127 -7.18 -1.17 17.79
CA GLU A 127 -7.86 -2.45 17.57
C GLU A 127 -7.32 -3.13 16.30
N GLN A 128 -6.97 -4.42 16.42
CA GLN A 128 -6.44 -5.24 15.34
C GLN A 128 -7.47 -6.24 14.86
N LEU A 129 -7.71 -6.31 13.55
CA LEU A 129 -8.54 -7.33 12.95
C LEU A 129 -7.74 -8.63 12.70
N ALA A 130 -8.42 -9.76 12.62
CA ALA A 130 -7.77 -11.04 12.33
C ALA A 130 -7.05 -11.02 10.95
N VAL A 131 -7.54 -10.26 9.99
CA VAL A 131 -6.91 -10.09 8.68
C VAL A 131 -5.63 -9.26 8.75
N ASP A 132 -5.56 -8.23 9.63
CA ASP A 132 -4.35 -7.44 9.89
C ASP A 132 -3.25 -8.32 10.44
N MET A 133 -3.57 -9.09 11.47
CA MET A 133 -2.63 -10.03 12.11
C MET A 133 -2.12 -11.09 11.13
N LEU A 134 -2.97 -11.55 10.21
CA LEU A 134 -2.57 -12.49 9.17
C LEU A 134 -1.63 -11.82 8.15
N ALA A 135 -1.95 -10.62 7.69
CA ALA A 135 -1.10 -9.84 6.79
C ALA A 135 0.26 -9.56 7.44
N ASN A 136 0.24 -9.10 8.69
CA ASN A 136 1.43 -8.85 9.49
C ASN A 136 2.35 -10.08 9.56
N LYS A 137 1.79 -11.25 9.90
CA LYS A 137 2.54 -12.50 9.95
C LYS A 137 3.15 -12.87 8.59
N LEU A 138 2.40 -12.76 7.50
CA LEU A 138 2.88 -13.10 6.16
C LEU A 138 4.07 -12.23 5.72
N LEU A 139 4.06 -10.93 6.09
CA LEU A 139 5.16 -10.03 5.79
C LEU A 139 6.41 -10.34 6.62
N PHE A 140 6.28 -10.58 7.93
CA PHE A 140 7.42 -11.03 8.75
C PHE A 140 7.99 -12.37 8.26
N ASP A 141 7.14 -13.34 7.89
CA ASP A 141 7.58 -14.62 7.33
C ASP A 141 8.38 -14.42 6.03
N ALA A 142 7.91 -13.52 5.13
CA ALA A 142 8.58 -13.19 3.88
C ALA A 142 9.95 -12.51 4.11
N LEU A 143 10.02 -11.58 5.07
CA LEU A 143 11.27 -10.90 5.44
C LEU A 143 12.29 -11.88 6.02
N THR A 144 11.86 -12.79 6.89
CA THR A 144 12.70 -13.88 7.43
C THR A 144 13.19 -14.77 6.30
N TYR A 145 12.31 -15.19 5.39
CA TYR A 145 12.65 -16.04 4.25
C TYR A 145 13.59 -15.36 3.24
N SER A 146 13.59 -14.05 3.19
CA SER A 146 14.51 -13.28 2.34
C SER A 146 15.98 -13.51 2.70
N HIS A 147 16.30 -13.76 3.97
CA HIS A 147 17.64 -13.89 4.57
C HIS A 147 18.53 -12.65 4.40
N VAL A 148 17.98 -11.50 4.00
CA VAL A 148 18.70 -10.23 3.81
C VAL A 148 18.16 -9.10 4.68
N CYS A 149 17.02 -9.31 5.34
CA CYS A 149 16.45 -8.38 6.30
C CYS A 149 17.07 -8.61 7.69
N LYS A 150 17.65 -7.56 8.29
CA LYS A 150 18.20 -7.62 9.65
C LYS A 150 17.14 -7.33 10.68
N TYR A 151 16.51 -6.17 10.60
CA TYR A 151 15.43 -5.81 11.51
C TYR A 151 14.16 -5.43 10.73
N ALA A 152 13.03 -5.79 11.30
CA ALA A 152 11.74 -5.32 10.82
C ALA A 152 10.87 -4.86 11.99
N CYS A 153 9.96 -3.93 11.71
CA CYS A 153 8.87 -3.56 12.60
C CYS A 153 7.65 -3.16 11.78
N SER A 154 6.49 -3.28 12.38
CA SER A 154 5.23 -2.92 11.73
C SER A 154 4.40 -2.00 12.62
N GLU A 155 3.34 -1.44 12.05
CA GLU A 155 2.33 -0.72 12.80
C GLU A 155 1.71 -1.58 13.90
N GLU A 156 1.50 -2.87 13.62
CA GLU A 156 0.89 -3.84 14.53
C GLU A 156 1.87 -4.37 15.59
N VAL A 157 3.17 -4.41 15.26
CA VAL A 157 4.27 -4.81 16.15
C VAL A 157 5.37 -3.74 16.06
N PRO A 158 5.20 -2.63 16.80
CA PRO A 158 6.09 -1.48 16.74
C PRO A 158 7.37 -1.66 17.57
N GLU A 159 7.89 -2.85 17.57
CA GLU A 159 9.14 -3.27 18.20
C GLU A 159 10.06 -3.88 17.14
N LEU A 160 11.36 -3.61 17.25
CA LEU A 160 12.33 -4.18 16.33
C LEU A 160 12.40 -5.71 16.48
N GLN A 161 12.02 -6.42 15.43
CA GLN A 161 12.13 -7.86 15.33
C GLN A 161 13.39 -8.23 14.55
N ASP A 162 14.23 -9.12 15.08
CA ASP A 162 15.42 -9.64 14.36
C ASP A 162 14.98 -10.70 13.34
N MET A 163 15.17 -10.41 12.06
CA MET A 163 14.82 -11.31 10.96
C MET A 163 15.94 -12.27 10.58
N GLY A 164 17.07 -12.22 11.27
CA GLY A 164 18.19 -13.14 11.07
C GLY A 164 19.09 -12.80 9.88
N GLY A 165 18.84 -11.73 9.15
CA GLY A 165 19.71 -11.27 8.06
C GLY A 165 20.98 -10.59 8.55
N PRO A 166 21.93 -10.25 7.65
CA PRO A 166 23.19 -9.62 8.01
C PRO A 166 22.99 -8.15 8.40
N ALA A 167 23.73 -7.70 9.46
CA ALA A 167 23.75 -6.29 9.84
C ALA A 167 24.54 -5.42 8.84
N ILE A 168 25.58 -5.99 8.22
CA ILE A 168 26.40 -5.32 7.21
C ILE A 168 25.99 -5.82 5.83
N GLY A 169 25.59 -4.90 4.96
CA GLY A 169 25.09 -5.23 3.62
C GLY A 169 23.68 -5.83 3.58
N GLY A 170 22.96 -5.82 4.72
CA GLY A 170 21.56 -6.17 4.82
C GLY A 170 20.65 -4.95 4.83
N PHE A 171 19.37 -5.19 5.10
CA PHE A 171 18.32 -4.17 5.10
C PHE A 171 17.53 -4.21 6.40
N SER A 172 16.90 -3.09 6.73
CA SER A 172 15.83 -3.02 7.70
C SER A 172 14.55 -2.54 7.01
N VAL A 173 13.41 -3.10 7.42
CA VAL A 173 12.11 -2.86 6.77
C VAL A 173 11.10 -2.42 7.82
N ALA A 174 10.37 -1.36 7.49
CA ALA A 174 9.20 -0.93 8.26
C ALA A 174 7.97 -0.95 7.37
N PHE A 175 6.83 -1.40 7.92
CA PHE A 175 5.64 -1.59 7.12
C PHE A 175 4.34 -1.39 7.91
N ASP A 176 3.30 -0.97 7.20
CA ASP A 176 1.90 -1.12 7.59
C ASP A 176 1.35 -2.35 6.85
N PRO A 177 0.92 -3.40 7.56
CA PRO A 177 0.50 -4.64 6.92
C PRO A 177 -0.83 -4.49 6.17
N LEU A 178 -1.76 -3.65 6.65
CA LEU A 178 -3.05 -3.46 6.01
C LEU A 178 -3.63 -2.06 6.28
N ASP A 179 -3.08 -1.06 5.57
CA ASP A 179 -3.66 0.30 5.56
C ASP A 179 -5.13 0.25 5.12
N GLY A 180 -5.98 0.90 5.91
CA GLY A 180 -7.41 0.94 5.69
C GLY A 180 -8.17 -0.23 6.32
N SER A 181 -7.64 -0.87 7.35
CA SER A 181 -8.32 -1.97 8.06
C SER A 181 -9.73 -1.58 8.55
N SER A 182 -9.93 -0.31 8.92
CA SER A 182 -11.24 0.21 9.35
C SER A 182 -12.32 0.28 8.24
N ILE A 183 -11.94 0.07 6.97
CA ILE A 183 -12.85 0.11 5.82
C ILE A 183 -12.88 -1.19 5.02
N VAL A 184 -12.12 -2.22 5.44
CA VAL A 184 -12.04 -3.51 4.73
C VAL A 184 -13.38 -4.25 4.74
N ASP A 185 -14.10 -4.20 5.85
CA ASP A 185 -15.43 -4.81 6.01
C ASP A 185 -16.51 -4.17 5.14
N THR A 186 -16.30 -2.92 4.73
CA THR A 186 -17.17 -2.19 3.80
C THR A 186 -16.81 -2.43 2.35
N ASN A 187 -15.83 -3.32 2.08
CA ASN A 187 -15.36 -3.72 0.75
C ASN A 187 -14.70 -2.58 -0.04
N PHE A 188 -14.12 -1.60 0.63
CA PHE A 188 -13.26 -0.61 0.01
C PHE A 188 -11.87 -1.18 -0.28
N THR A 189 -11.14 -0.53 -1.20
CA THR A 189 -9.74 -0.85 -1.47
C THR A 189 -8.89 -0.56 -0.24
N VAL A 190 -8.07 -1.52 0.14
CA VAL A 190 -7.09 -1.44 1.21
C VAL A 190 -5.71 -1.82 0.67
N GLY A 191 -4.65 -1.71 1.47
CA GLY A 191 -3.32 -2.06 0.95
C GLY A 191 -2.26 -2.25 2.02
N THR A 192 -1.09 -2.68 1.57
CA THR A 192 0.13 -2.80 2.37
C THR A 192 1.10 -1.69 1.97
N ILE A 193 1.79 -1.10 2.94
CA ILE A 193 2.83 -0.08 2.71
C ILE A 193 4.14 -0.58 3.30
N PHE A 194 5.27 -0.42 2.61
CA PHE A 194 6.57 -0.66 3.24
C PHE A 194 7.69 0.20 2.66
N GLY A 195 8.68 0.47 3.52
CA GLY A 195 9.95 1.09 3.18
C GLY A 195 11.13 0.21 3.53
N VAL A 196 12.20 0.32 2.76
CA VAL A 196 13.43 -0.46 2.90
C VAL A 196 14.60 0.48 3.12
N TRP A 197 15.29 0.34 4.24
CA TRP A 197 16.50 1.09 4.58
C TRP A 197 17.72 0.16 4.57
N PRO A 198 18.91 0.67 4.20
CA PRO A 198 20.13 -0.12 4.27
C PRO A 198 20.57 -0.28 5.73
N GLY A 199 21.15 -1.43 6.05
CA GLY A 199 21.74 -1.71 7.37
C GLY A 199 20.70 -2.13 8.43
N ASP A 200 20.98 -1.75 9.69
CA ASP A 200 20.32 -2.30 10.87
C ASP A 200 19.60 -1.25 11.73
N LYS A 201 19.17 -0.12 11.15
CA LYS A 201 18.51 0.97 11.89
C LYS A 201 17.20 1.39 11.25
N LEU A 202 16.22 1.69 12.10
CA LEU A 202 14.93 2.29 11.73
C LEU A 202 14.63 3.57 12.53
N THR A 203 15.56 4.02 13.37
CA THR A 203 15.51 5.31 14.08
C THR A 203 16.82 6.05 13.93
N GLY A 204 16.80 7.39 14.05
CA GLY A 204 17.94 8.25 13.78
C GLY A 204 18.29 8.36 12.29
N ILE A 205 17.41 7.90 11.41
CA ILE A 205 17.50 7.91 9.94
C ILE A 205 16.36 8.77 9.38
N THR A 206 16.37 8.97 8.07
CA THR A 206 15.35 9.74 7.37
C THR A 206 14.63 8.91 6.30
N GLY A 207 13.52 9.41 5.79
CA GLY A 207 12.85 8.81 4.64
C GLY A 207 13.71 8.83 3.36
N ARG A 208 14.69 9.74 3.25
CA ARG A 208 15.63 9.80 2.10
C ARG A 208 16.66 8.69 2.09
N ASP A 209 16.92 8.08 3.23
CA ASP A 209 17.86 6.97 3.33
C ASP A 209 17.30 5.67 2.75
N GLN A 210 16.00 5.61 2.44
CA GLN A 210 15.39 4.45 1.80
C GLN A 210 16.07 4.09 0.48
N VAL A 211 16.29 2.80 0.26
CA VAL A 211 16.77 2.23 -1.01
C VAL A 211 15.63 1.76 -1.90
N ALA A 212 14.48 1.47 -1.29
CA ALA A 212 13.25 1.15 -1.98
C ALA A 212 12.04 1.49 -1.08
N ALA A 213 10.90 1.74 -1.72
CA ALA A 213 9.60 1.73 -1.07
C ALA A 213 8.57 1.12 -2.01
N ALA A 214 7.49 0.59 -1.43
CA ALA A 214 6.43 0.04 -2.24
C ALA A 214 5.09 0.03 -1.49
N MET A 215 4.03 -0.15 -2.25
CA MET A 215 2.70 -0.43 -1.74
C MET A 215 2.01 -1.52 -2.55
N GLY A 216 1.31 -2.42 -1.87
CA GLY A 216 0.37 -3.38 -2.44
C GLY A 216 -1.05 -2.82 -2.38
N ILE A 217 -1.80 -2.87 -3.45
CA ILE A 217 -3.17 -2.36 -3.53
C ILE A 217 -4.13 -3.53 -3.72
N PHE A 218 -5.08 -3.70 -2.81
CA PHE A 218 -6.07 -4.77 -2.81
C PHE A 218 -7.46 -4.20 -3.11
N GLY A 219 -7.74 -4.05 -4.38
CA GLY A 219 -9.00 -3.50 -4.90
C GLY A 219 -9.57 -4.37 -6.02
N PRO A 220 -10.33 -3.79 -6.96
CA PRO A 220 -10.84 -4.51 -8.15
C PRO A 220 -9.73 -5.19 -8.95
N ARG A 221 -8.51 -4.61 -8.91
CA ARG A 221 -7.26 -5.24 -9.38
C ARG A 221 -6.29 -5.26 -8.21
N THR A 222 -5.46 -6.29 -8.16
CA THR A 222 -4.32 -6.30 -7.26
C THR A 222 -3.11 -5.75 -7.98
N THR A 223 -2.52 -4.68 -7.46
CA THR A 223 -1.31 -4.07 -8.02
C THR A 223 -0.23 -3.92 -6.96
N TYR A 224 1.02 -3.88 -7.43
CA TYR A 224 2.21 -3.66 -6.63
C TYR A 224 2.96 -2.49 -7.22
N VAL A 225 3.02 -1.37 -6.52
CA VAL A 225 3.70 -0.13 -6.95
C VAL A 225 5.04 -0.05 -6.23
N VAL A 226 6.11 0.05 -7.00
CA VAL A 226 7.49 -0.02 -6.53
C VAL A 226 8.26 1.23 -6.94
N ALA A 227 9.11 1.74 -6.05
CA ALA A 227 10.14 2.71 -6.38
C ALA A 227 11.49 2.25 -5.82
N LEU A 228 12.54 2.45 -6.60
CA LEU A 228 13.93 2.18 -6.23
C LEU A 228 14.73 3.47 -6.21
N LYS A 229 15.70 3.61 -5.29
CA LYS A 229 16.48 4.84 -5.10
C LYS A 229 17.11 5.34 -6.39
N ASP A 230 17.78 4.45 -7.12
CA ASP A 230 18.58 4.79 -8.29
C ASP A 230 17.83 4.66 -9.63
N VAL A 231 16.52 4.35 -9.58
CA VAL A 231 15.65 4.24 -10.76
C VAL A 231 14.65 5.40 -10.75
N PRO A 232 14.53 6.21 -11.81
CA PRO A 232 13.54 7.28 -11.86
C PRO A 232 12.12 6.71 -11.98
N GLY A 233 11.17 7.35 -11.32
CA GLY A 233 9.76 7.00 -11.39
C GLY A 233 9.29 5.98 -10.36
N THR A 234 7.99 5.71 -10.41
CA THR A 234 7.31 4.59 -9.78
C THR A 234 6.80 3.63 -10.85
N HIS A 235 6.81 2.34 -10.53
CA HIS A 235 6.56 1.25 -11.46
C HIS A 235 5.41 0.41 -10.93
N GLU A 236 4.30 0.33 -11.68
CA GLU A 236 3.11 -0.44 -11.31
C GLU A 236 3.16 -1.82 -11.96
N PHE A 237 2.98 -2.85 -11.13
CA PHE A 237 2.85 -4.25 -11.55
C PHE A 237 1.43 -4.74 -11.27
N LEU A 238 0.81 -5.34 -12.27
CA LEU A 238 -0.49 -5.99 -12.15
C LEU A 238 -0.30 -7.47 -11.82
N LEU A 239 -1.05 -7.96 -10.85
CA LEU A 239 -1.14 -9.39 -10.58
C LEU A 239 -2.05 -10.04 -11.62
N LEU A 240 -1.49 -10.93 -12.43
CA LEU A 240 -2.22 -11.72 -13.41
C LEU A 240 -2.87 -12.96 -12.77
N ASP A 241 -3.87 -13.54 -13.43
CA ASP A 241 -4.60 -14.72 -12.94
C ASP A 241 -3.69 -15.94 -12.71
N GLU A 242 -2.62 -16.07 -13.49
CA GLU A 242 -1.59 -17.11 -13.29
C GLU A 242 -0.64 -16.82 -12.12
N GLY A 243 -0.86 -15.75 -11.36
CA GLY A 243 -0.10 -15.39 -10.17
C GLY A 243 1.22 -14.68 -10.44
N LYS A 244 1.45 -14.17 -11.64
CA LYS A 244 2.65 -13.41 -12.01
C LYS A 244 2.42 -11.91 -11.93
N TRP A 245 3.44 -11.18 -11.52
CA TRP A 245 3.48 -9.73 -11.58
C TRP A 245 3.96 -9.28 -12.95
N GLN A 246 3.17 -8.45 -13.63
CA GLN A 246 3.50 -7.87 -14.93
C GLN A 246 3.60 -6.35 -14.83
N HIS A 247 4.69 -5.76 -15.29
CA HIS A 247 4.90 -4.33 -15.38
C HIS A 247 3.91 -3.70 -16.36
N VAL A 248 3.09 -2.76 -15.89
CA VAL A 248 1.98 -2.20 -16.68
C VAL A 248 2.04 -0.69 -16.83
N LYS A 249 2.75 0.02 -15.92
CA LYS A 249 2.83 1.48 -15.97
C LYS A 249 4.07 2.01 -15.25
N ASP A 250 4.62 3.09 -15.81
CA ASP A 250 5.59 3.98 -15.17
C ASP A 250 4.93 5.34 -14.91
N THR A 251 5.25 5.97 -13.77
CA THR A 251 4.89 7.36 -13.47
C THR A 251 6.15 8.11 -13.06
N THR A 252 6.46 9.17 -13.79
CA THR A 252 7.67 10.00 -13.58
C THR A 252 7.36 11.47 -13.34
N GLU A 253 6.09 11.87 -13.46
CA GLU A 253 5.64 13.24 -13.29
C GLU A 253 4.25 13.28 -12.65
N ILE A 254 4.04 14.22 -11.74
CA ILE A 254 2.74 14.54 -11.16
C ILE A 254 2.47 16.02 -11.42
N GLU A 255 1.56 16.28 -12.34
CA GLU A 255 1.18 17.61 -12.77
C GLU A 255 0.09 18.23 -11.88
N GLU A 256 -0.17 19.52 -12.06
CA GLU A 256 -1.30 20.18 -11.42
C GLU A 256 -2.63 19.64 -12.01
N GLY A 257 -3.60 19.36 -11.14
CA GLY A 257 -4.92 18.95 -11.58
C GLY A 257 -5.94 19.00 -10.46
N LYS A 258 -7.17 19.35 -10.81
CA LYS A 258 -8.26 19.65 -9.86
C LYS A 258 -8.85 18.38 -9.22
N MET A 259 -8.03 17.69 -8.41
CA MET A 259 -8.43 16.52 -7.62
C MET A 259 -7.83 16.64 -6.21
N PHE A 260 -8.63 16.43 -5.17
CA PHE A 260 -8.17 16.50 -3.79
C PHE A 260 -8.71 15.36 -2.93
N SER A 261 -7.88 14.91 -2.00
CA SER A 261 -8.13 13.81 -1.05
C SER A 261 -7.85 14.32 0.37
N PRO A 262 -8.83 14.94 1.04
CA PRO A 262 -8.63 15.60 2.33
C PRO A 262 -8.84 14.66 3.50
N GLY A 263 -7.76 14.12 4.07
CA GLY A 263 -7.80 13.40 5.34
C GLY A 263 -7.97 14.34 6.53
N ASN A 264 -8.43 13.78 7.65
CA ASN A 264 -8.62 14.47 8.92
C ASN A 264 -9.41 15.79 8.83
N LEU A 265 -10.50 15.81 8.06
CA LEU A 265 -11.35 17.02 7.91
C LEU A 265 -11.83 17.60 9.25
N ARG A 266 -11.89 16.81 10.34
CA ARG A 266 -12.21 17.30 11.68
C ARG A 266 -11.26 18.41 12.14
N ALA A 267 -10.02 18.42 11.64
CA ALA A 267 -9.05 19.45 11.95
C ALA A 267 -9.46 20.86 11.45
N THR A 268 -10.38 20.96 10.48
CA THR A 268 -10.88 22.26 10.01
C THR A 268 -11.69 23.01 11.07
N PHE A 269 -12.15 22.31 12.11
CA PHE A 269 -12.93 22.92 13.19
C PHE A 269 -12.10 23.95 13.98
N ASP A 270 -10.84 23.68 14.24
CA ASP A 270 -9.96 24.52 15.05
C ASP A 270 -8.62 24.85 14.38
N ASN A 271 -8.46 24.51 13.10
CA ASN A 271 -7.39 24.95 12.22
C ASN A 271 -7.99 25.75 11.06
N ALA A 272 -8.09 27.08 11.27
CA ALA A 272 -8.72 27.97 10.30
C ALA A 272 -8.00 28.00 8.94
N ASP A 273 -6.70 27.76 8.90
CA ASP A 273 -5.92 27.77 7.65
C ASP A 273 -6.18 26.50 6.87
N TYR A 274 -6.35 25.34 7.54
CA TYR A 274 -6.81 24.14 6.86
C TYR A 274 -8.23 24.29 6.32
N ALA A 275 -9.14 24.94 7.09
CA ALA A 275 -10.48 25.26 6.60
C ALA A 275 -10.44 26.13 5.34
N LYS A 276 -9.57 27.15 5.27
CA LYS A 276 -9.37 27.99 4.06
C LYS A 276 -8.88 27.17 2.87
N LEU A 277 -7.97 26.23 3.09
CA LEU A 277 -7.47 25.35 2.02
C LEU A 277 -8.58 24.47 1.44
N ILE A 278 -9.41 23.87 2.30
CA ILE A 278 -10.56 23.08 1.86
C ILE A 278 -11.59 23.94 1.11
N ASP A 279 -11.90 25.13 1.63
CA ASP A 279 -12.79 26.08 0.96
C ASP A 279 -12.28 26.49 -0.43
N TYR A 280 -10.97 26.68 -0.57
CA TYR A 280 -10.33 26.92 -1.87
C TYR A 280 -10.62 25.77 -2.85
N TYR A 281 -10.39 24.50 -2.45
CA TYR A 281 -10.63 23.35 -3.34
C TYR A 281 -12.09 23.25 -3.77
N VAL A 282 -13.03 23.53 -2.86
CA VAL A 282 -14.47 23.53 -3.16
C VAL A 282 -14.81 24.66 -4.15
N LYS A 283 -14.36 25.90 -3.91
CA LYS A 283 -14.59 27.06 -4.76
C LYS A 283 -13.99 26.91 -6.16
N GLU A 284 -12.81 26.31 -6.23
CA GLU A 284 -12.10 26.05 -7.47
C GLU A 284 -12.60 24.79 -8.20
N LYS A 285 -13.67 24.17 -7.70
CA LYS A 285 -14.34 23.00 -8.30
C LYS A 285 -13.42 21.78 -8.45
N TYR A 286 -12.60 21.51 -7.44
CA TYR A 286 -11.81 20.27 -7.38
C TYR A 286 -12.73 19.07 -7.20
N THR A 287 -12.37 17.96 -7.83
CA THR A 287 -13.04 16.67 -7.62
C THR A 287 -12.59 16.07 -6.30
N LEU A 288 -13.52 15.86 -5.39
CA LEU A 288 -13.26 15.13 -4.14
C LEU A 288 -13.05 13.64 -4.44
N ARG A 289 -11.94 13.10 -3.94
CA ARG A 289 -11.58 11.68 -3.99
C ARG A 289 -10.96 11.30 -2.65
N TYR A 290 -11.75 10.69 -1.78
CA TYR A 290 -11.29 10.26 -0.45
C TYR A 290 -11.99 8.96 -0.06
N THR A 291 -11.22 7.93 0.23
CA THR A 291 -11.71 6.59 0.61
C THR A 291 -11.58 6.36 2.10
N GLY A 292 -10.57 6.93 2.74
CA GLY A 292 -10.24 6.74 4.15
C GLY A 292 -9.00 5.87 4.40
N GLY A 293 -8.49 5.17 3.37
CA GLY A 293 -7.20 4.48 3.39
C GLY A 293 -6.14 5.29 2.63
N MET A 294 -4.90 5.36 3.14
CA MET A 294 -3.84 6.10 2.47
C MET A 294 -3.43 5.47 1.13
N VAL A 295 -3.36 4.13 1.08
CA VAL A 295 -2.94 3.42 -0.13
C VAL A 295 -3.81 3.79 -1.34
N PRO A 296 -5.15 3.62 -1.32
CA PRO A 296 -5.95 4.00 -2.47
C PRO A 296 -5.93 5.51 -2.75
N ASP A 297 -5.89 6.35 -1.71
CA ASP A 297 -5.95 7.81 -1.85
C ASP A 297 -4.64 8.40 -2.39
N VAL A 298 -3.48 7.82 -2.07
CA VAL A 298 -2.18 8.19 -2.62
C VAL A 298 -1.97 7.56 -4.00
N ASN A 299 -2.34 6.28 -4.18
CA ASN A 299 -2.19 5.59 -5.45
C ASN A 299 -2.92 6.30 -6.60
N GLN A 300 -4.11 6.86 -6.34
CA GLN A 300 -4.83 7.60 -7.39
C GLN A 300 -4.07 8.84 -7.88
N ILE A 301 -3.28 9.50 -7.00
CA ILE A 301 -2.43 10.64 -7.40
C ILE A 301 -1.34 10.16 -8.36
N ILE A 302 -0.66 9.07 -8.04
CA ILE A 302 0.37 8.46 -8.89
C ILE A 302 -0.23 8.02 -10.23
N VAL A 303 -1.31 7.23 -10.20
CA VAL A 303 -1.92 6.68 -11.43
C VAL A 303 -2.56 7.75 -12.32
N LYS A 304 -3.15 8.80 -11.71
CA LYS A 304 -3.76 9.92 -12.43
C LYS A 304 -2.78 11.04 -12.74
N GLU A 305 -1.57 10.98 -12.19
CA GLU A 305 -0.48 11.95 -12.41
C GLU A 305 -0.90 13.37 -12.04
N LYS A 306 -1.75 13.52 -11.01
CA LYS A 306 -2.29 14.82 -10.57
C LYS A 306 -2.99 14.76 -9.23
N GLY A 307 -3.18 15.94 -8.64
CA GLY A 307 -3.99 16.11 -7.44
C GLY A 307 -3.17 16.29 -6.18
N ILE A 308 -3.86 16.25 -5.05
CA ILE A 308 -3.29 16.40 -3.72
C ILE A 308 -4.00 15.50 -2.71
N PHE A 309 -3.22 14.84 -1.85
CA PHE A 309 -3.66 14.25 -0.59
C PHE A 309 -3.19 15.13 0.56
N THR A 310 -4.02 15.34 1.57
CA THR A 310 -3.65 16.04 2.80
C THR A 310 -4.13 15.28 4.02
N ASN A 311 -3.36 15.31 5.11
CA ASN A 311 -3.78 14.88 6.44
C ASN A 311 -3.18 15.83 7.47
N VAL A 312 -3.95 16.83 7.88
CA VAL A 312 -3.49 17.98 8.67
C VAL A 312 -3.83 17.79 10.14
N THR A 313 -2.93 18.20 11.02
CA THR A 313 -3.13 18.16 12.48
C THR A 313 -3.80 19.44 12.97
N SER A 314 -4.57 19.31 14.06
CA SER A 314 -5.05 20.46 14.83
C SER A 314 -4.96 20.21 16.34
N PRO A 315 -5.20 21.19 17.19
CA PRO A 315 -5.22 21.00 18.63
C PRO A 315 -6.13 19.88 19.10
N THR A 316 -7.36 19.80 18.57
CA THR A 316 -8.38 18.80 18.98
C THR A 316 -8.43 17.56 18.10
N ALA A 317 -7.88 17.62 16.87
CA ALA A 317 -7.85 16.50 15.92
C ALA A 317 -6.42 16.27 15.42
N LYS A 318 -5.65 15.51 16.19
CA LYS A 318 -4.26 15.20 15.84
C LYS A 318 -4.18 14.28 14.60
N ALA A 319 -3.18 14.53 13.75
CA ALA A 319 -2.81 13.59 12.69
C ALA A 319 -2.35 12.27 13.33
N LYS A 320 -2.84 11.15 12.79
CA LYS A 320 -2.59 9.81 13.34
C LYS A 320 -1.55 9.02 12.54
N LEU A 321 -1.20 9.49 11.34
CA LEU A 321 -0.34 8.78 10.41
C LEU A 321 1.10 8.68 10.95
N ARG A 322 1.67 7.50 10.87
CA ARG A 322 3.00 7.20 11.39
C ARG A 322 4.08 7.47 10.35
N LEU A 323 5.11 8.22 10.77
CA LEU A 323 6.18 8.64 9.87
C LEU A 323 6.90 7.43 9.25
N LEU A 324 7.25 6.44 10.07
CA LEU A 324 8.07 5.30 9.66
C LEU A 324 7.30 4.29 8.79
N PHE A 325 6.08 3.92 9.19
CA PHE A 325 5.35 2.82 8.57
C PHE A 325 4.57 3.21 7.31
N GLU A 326 4.10 4.47 7.25
CA GLU A 326 3.19 4.96 6.22
C GLU A 326 3.76 6.16 5.47
N VAL A 327 4.10 7.25 6.21
CA VAL A 327 4.34 8.57 5.59
C VAL A 327 5.65 8.61 4.82
N ALA A 328 6.74 8.07 5.35
CA ALA A 328 8.03 8.08 4.65
C ALA A 328 8.04 7.15 3.42
N PRO A 329 7.52 5.90 3.47
CA PRO A 329 7.43 5.06 2.29
C PRO A 329 6.56 5.65 1.17
N LEU A 330 5.36 6.16 1.50
CA LEU A 330 4.49 6.80 0.50
C LEU A 330 5.07 8.12 -0.02
N GLY A 331 5.75 8.89 0.85
CA GLY A 331 6.50 10.08 0.44
C GLY A 331 7.60 9.76 -0.57
N PHE A 332 8.30 8.64 -0.36
CA PHE A 332 9.31 8.16 -1.32
C PHE A 332 8.67 7.80 -2.67
N LEU A 333 7.56 7.08 -2.67
CA LEU A 333 6.83 6.77 -3.90
C LEU A 333 6.38 8.03 -4.64
N ILE A 334 5.77 9.00 -3.94
CA ILE A 334 5.30 10.24 -4.54
C ILE A 334 6.45 11.06 -5.12
N GLU A 335 7.56 11.24 -4.39
CA GLU A 335 8.69 12.03 -4.89
C GLU A 335 9.41 11.32 -6.06
N LYS A 336 9.46 9.99 -6.04
CA LYS A 336 9.97 9.21 -7.19
C LYS A 336 9.05 9.30 -8.40
N ALA A 337 7.74 9.40 -8.20
CA ALA A 337 6.78 9.64 -9.28
C ALA A 337 6.81 11.08 -9.84
N GLY A 338 7.73 11.93 -9.38
CA GLY A 338 7.85 13.32 -9.83
C GLY A 338 6.95 14.31 -9.08
N GLY A 339 6.28 13.88 -8.01
CA GLY A 339 5.54 14.73 -7.10
C GLY A 339 6.39 15.29 -5.96
N TYR A 340 5.72 15.85 -4.97
CA TYR A 340 6.32 16.48 -3.79
C TYR A 340 5.57 16.04 -2.53
N SER A 341 6.31 15.97 -1.43
CA SER A 341 5.74 15.73 -0.10
C SER A 341 6.01 16.91 0.82
N SER A 342 5.18 17.12 1.85
CA SER A 342 5.41 18.16 2.84
C SER A 342 4.75 17.82 4.18
N ASP A 343 5.43 18.19 5.28
CA ASP A 343 4.81 18.24 6.60
C ASP A 343 4.32 19.67 6.96
N GLY A 344 4.40 20.58 5.98
CA GLY A 344 4.11 22.01 6.09
C GLY A 344 5.36 22.88 6.11
N LYS A 345 6.54 22.34 6.43
CA LYS A 345 7.80 23.08 6.55
C LYS A 345 8.93 22.46 5.73
N GLN A 346 8.94 21.14 5.60
CA GLN A 346 9.93 20.38 4.87
C GLN A 346 9.30 19.17 4.17
N SER A 347 10.06 18.54 3.27
CA SER A 347 9.68 17.21 2.77
C SER A 347 9.57 16.24 3.94
N VAL A 348 8.58 15.37 3.92
CA VAL A 348 8.46 14.31 4.93
C VAL A 348 9.66 13.36 4.90
N LEU A 349 10.35 13.28 3.75
CA LEU A 349 11.55 12.46 3.61
C LEU A 349 12.78 13.05 4.34
N ASP A 350 12.78 14.35 4.60
CA ASP A 350 13.89 15.03 5.29
C ASP A 350 13.74 14.99 6.82
N LYS A 351 12.58 14.51 7.32
CA LYS A 351 12.37 14.33 8.76
C LYS A 351 13.21 13.18 9.29
N VAL A 352 13.90 13.45 10.41
CA VAL A 352 14.55 12.39 11.18
C VAL A 352 13.49 11.59 11.92
N ILE A 353 13.51 10.29 11.77
CA ILE A 353 12.64 9.36 12.49
C ILE A 353 13.20 9.18 13.89
N GLY A 354 12.61 9.86 14.87
CA GLY A 354 13.09 9.86 16.26
C GLY A 354 12.65 8.62 17.02
N THR A 355 11.41 8.19 16.84
CA THR A 355 10.83 6.99 17.48
C THR A 355 10.05 6.18 16.45
N LEU A 356 9.82 4.89 16.74
CA LEU A 356 9.10 4.00 15.81
C LEU A 356 7.64 4.40 15.61
N ASP A 357 7.03 5.03 16.61
CA ASP A 357 5.62 5.45 16.63
C ASP A 357 5.41 6.94 16.30
N GLU A 358 6.46 7.64 15.85
CA GLU A 358 6.37 9.06 15.52
C GLU A 358 5.27 9.34 14.51
N ARG A 359 4.35 10.24 14.86
CA ARG A 359 3.23 10.65 14.02
C ARG A 359 3.48 12.03 13.41
N THR A 360 2.97 12.24 12.20
CA THR A 360 3.14 13.50 11.48
C THR A 360 1.93 13.82 10.62
N GLN A 361 1.72 15.13 10.40
CA GLN A 361 0.85 15.57 9.30
C GLN A 361 1.59 15.46 7.97
N VAL A 362 0.83 15.42 6.87
CA VAL A 362 1.41 15.25 5.55
C VAL A 362 0.53 15.84 4.45
N ALA A 363 1.17 16.31 3.39
CA ALA A 363 0.58 16.55 2.08
C ALA A 363 1.44 15.87 1.01
N TYR A 364 0.78 15.29 -0.01
CA TYR A 364 1.39 14.70 -1.20
C TYR A 364 0.71 15.23 -2.44
N GLY A 365 1.46 15.69 -3.44
CA GLY A 365 0.85 16.18 -4.67
C GLY A 365 1.84 16.77 -5.64
N SER A 366 1.32 17.52 -6.63
CA SER A 366 2.13 18.29 -7.56
C SER A 366 2.84 19.46 -6.86
N LYS A 367 3.87 20.01 -7.52
CA LYS A 367 4.63 21.15 -6.98
C LYS A 367 3.73 22.31 -6.56
N ASN A 368 2.79 22.72 -7.40
CA ASN A 368 1.93 23.87 -7.15
C ASN A 368 0.92 23.60 -6.02
N GLU A 369 0.45 22.37 -5.87
CA GLU A 369 -0.42 21.98 -4.78
C GLU A 369 0.32 21.99 -3.43
N ILE A 370 1.58 21.54 -3.40
CA ILE A 370 2.40 21.61 -2.18
C ILE A 370 2.76 23.07 -1.85
N ILE A 371 3.06 23.91 -2.84
CA ILE A 371 3.24 25.36 -2.61
C ILE A 371 1.99 25.95 -1.97
N ARG A 372 0.82 25.68 -2.52
CA ARG A 372 -0.47 26.16 -1.99
C ARG A 372 -0.72 25.68 -0.57
N PHE A 373 -0.45 24.41 -0.29
CA PHE A 373 -0.57 23.82 1.03
C PHE A 373 0.33 24.55 2.05
N GLU A 374 1.63 24.68 1.75
CA GLU A 374 2.60 25.33 2.64
C GLU A 374 2.27 26.82 2.87
N GLU A 375 1.93 27.56 1.81
CA GLU A 375 1.58 28.98 1.91
C GLU A 375 0.28 29.19 2.69
N THR A 376 -0.73 28.37 2.47
CA THR A 376 -2.01 28.53 3.17
C THR A 376 -1.88 28.26 4.66
N LEU A 377 -1.12 27.21 5.05
CA LEU A 377 -1.00 26.83 6.46
C LEU A 377 0.11 27.56 7.21
N TYR A 378 1.17 28.01 6.51
CA TYR A 378 2.38 28.55 7.15
C TYR A 378 2.86 29.89 6.57
N GLY A 379 2.17 30.45 5.59
CA GLY A 379 2.44 31.76 5.01
C GLY A 379 3.55 31.81 3.99
N SER A 380 4.33 30.74 3.80
CA SER A 380 5.41 30.68 2.82
C SER A 380 5.66 29.24 2.39
N SER A 381 6.24 29.05 1.18
CA SER A 381 6.64 27.72 0.69
C SER A 381 8.13 27.66 0.42
N ARG A 382 8.76 26.57 0.88
CA ARG A 382 10.17 26.24 0.58
C ARG A 382 10.42 26.06 -0.92
N LEU A 383 9.41 25.64 -1.69
CA LEU A 383 9.53 25.37 -3.11
C LEU A 383 9.55 26.65 -3.96
N LYS A 384 9.07 27.80 -3.45
CA LYS A 384 9.21 29.11 -4.09
C LYS A 384 10.56 29.77 -3.83
N ALA A 385 11.14 29.54 -2.65
CA ALA A 385 12.46 30.11 -2.29
C ALA A 385 13.61 29.51 -3.13
N ALA A 386 13.39 28.41 -3.83
CA ALA A 386 14.37 27.76 -4.70
C ALA A 386 14.44 28.36 -6.14
N GLU A 387 13.58 29.31 -6.49
CA GLU A 387 13.72 30.05 -7.77
C GLU A 387 14.77 31.17 -7.61
N PRO A 388 15.83 31.19 -8.44
CA PRO A 388 16.80 32.28 -8.35
C PRO A 388 16.12 33.59 -8.68
N VAL A 389 16.20 34.57 -7.77
CA VAL A 389 15.85 35.97 -8.02
C VAL A 389 16.85 36.49 -9.06
N GLY A 390 16.51 36.45 -10.36
CA GLY A 390 17.38 36.97 -11.39
C GLY A 390 17.13 36.39 -12.77
N ALA A 391 15.98 36.70 -13.37
CA ALA A 391 15.82 36.79 -14.82
C ALA A 391 14.58 37.64 -15.14
N ALA A 392 14.59 38.90 -14.69
CA ALA A 392 13.77 39.94 -15.31
C ALA A 392 14.73 40.79 -16.11
N ALA A 393 14.75 40.61 -17.41
CA ALA A 393 15.28 41.56 -18.39
C ALA A 393 14.45 41.45 -19.66
#